data_7338198f6ff0fb7b616d1ced4c302868
#
_entry.id   7338198f6ff0fb7b616d1ced4c302868
#
_cell.length_a   1.000
_cell.length_b   1.000
_cell.length_c   1.000
_cell.angle_alpha   90.00
_cell.angle_beta   90.00
_cell.angle_gamma   90.00
#
_symmetry.space_group_name_H-M   'P 1'
#
loop_
_entity.id
_entity.type
_entity.pdbx_description
1 polymer ?
#
loop_
_entity_poly.entity_id
_entity_poly.type
_entity_poly.pdbx_seq_one_letter_code
_entity_poly.pdbx_strand_id
1 'polypeptide(L)'
;HSLLLEPLKDLAPERVAIWMQENNARGATEAAKNFRLLRAFLNWCAERPEYFGVVRPDACTTSEVKDHVKAVKAKGDSLQREQLALWFEHVRQLGNPVHAAYLQTALLTGARREELTGLGWADVDFQWKSLTIRDKVEGERIIPLTPYVAALLASLPRRNEWVFSSPSAESGRLQEPLKPHKNAMQAAGLPPFTLHDLRRSFGTLAEWCEVPVGVVAQIQGHKPSALAEKHYRRRPLDLLRMWHTKIEGW
;
A
#
# COMPACT_ATOMS: atom_id res chain seq x y z
N HIS A 1 -18.75 -16.89 8.13
CA HIS A 1 -19.76 -17.81 7.57
C HIS A 1 -21.02 -17.94 8.41
N SER A 2 -20.97 -17.76 9.72
CA SER A 2 -22.13 -18.00 10.59
C SER A 2 -23.26 -16.97 10.47
N LEU A 3 -23.03 -15.75 10.00
CA LEU A 3 -24.09 -14.74 9.80
C LEU A 3 -24.73 -14.75 8.41
N LEU A 4 -24.18 -15.44 7.42
CA LEU A 4 -24.66 -15.37 6.02
C LEU A 4 -26.06 -15.92 5.78
N LEU A 5 -26.53 -16.79 6.67
CA LEU A 5 -27.85 -17.42 6.58
C LEU A 5 -28.83 -16.87 7.61
N GLU A 6 -28.42 -15.89 8.41
CA GLU A 6 -29.29 -15.31 9.43
C GLU A 6 -30.10 -14.15 8.84
N PRO A 7 -31.39 -14.09 9.12
CA PRO A 7 -32.22 -12.94 8.75
C PRO A 7 -31.72 -11.67 9.42
N LEU A 8 -31.73 -10.54 8.68
CA LEU A 8 -31.24 -9.25 9.20
C LEU A 8 -31.95 -8.80 10.48
N LYS A 9 -33.24 -9.13 10.62
CA LYS A 9 -34.06 -8.81 11.80
C LYS A 9 -33.58 -9.51 13.09
N ASP A 10 -32.86 -10.64 12.94
CA ASP A 10 -32.37 -11.47 14.03
C ASP A 10 -30.96 -11.13 14.47
N LEU A 11 -30.29 -10.16 13.77
CA LEU A 11 -28.95 -9.68 14.12
C LEU A 11 -28.99 -8.76 15.34
N ALA A 12 -29.20 -9.37 16.52
CA ALA A 12 -29.14 -8.70 17.82
C ALA A 12 -27.65 -8.47 18.25
N PRO A 13 -27.38 -7.51 19.15
CA PRO A 13 -26.02 -7.27 19.67
C PRO A 13 -25.34 -8.52 20.21
N GLU A 14 -26.06 -9.34 20.96
CA GLU A 14 -25.59 -10.59 21.58
C GLU A 14 -25.06 -11.56 20.49
N ARG A 15 -25.81 -11.65 19.38
CA ARG A 15 -25.44 -12.51 18.26
C ARG A 15 -24.20 -11.99 17.54
N VAL A 16 -24.10 -10.67 17.37
CA VAL A 16 -22.90 -10.03 16.81
C VAL A 16 -21.69 -10.21 17.72
N ALA A 17 -21.86 -10.14 19.05
CA ALA A 17 -20.80 -10.38 20.02
C ALA A 17 -20.24 -11.81 19.91
N ILE A 18 -21.13 -12.82 19.87
CA ILE A 18 -20.73 -14.23 19.68
C ILE A 18 -19.96 -14.40 18.36
N TRP A 19 -20.47 -13.85 17.27
CA TRP A 19 -19.82 -13.89 15.97
C TRP A 19 -18.43 -13.23 15.99
N MET A 20 -18.27 -12.14 16.74
CA MET A 20 -16.98 -11.48 16.92
C MET A 20 -15.98 -12.36 17.70
N GLN A 21 -16.44 -13.08 18.72
CA GLN A 21 -15.59 -14.05 19.46
C GLN A 21 -15.09 -15.15 18.53
N GLU A 22 -15.97 -15.74 17.72
CA GLU A 22 -15.61 -16.76 16.73
C GLU A 22 -14.58 -16.25 15.71
N ASN A 23 -14.76 -15.01 15.20
CA ASN A 23 -13.83 -14.41 14.26
C ASN A 23 -12.48 -14.07 14.91
N ASN A 24 -12.47 -13.62 16.16
CA ASN A 24 -11.23 -13.33 16.89
C ASN A 24 -10.38 -14.58 17.13
N ALA A 25 -11.00 -15.75 17.27
CA ALA A 25 -10.28 -17.03 17.36
C ALA A 25 -9.51 -17.36 16.06
N ARG A 26 -9.97 -16.85 14.92
CA ARG A 26 -9.31 -17.02 13.61
C ARG A 26 -8.24 -15.96 13.35
N GLY A 27 -8.40 -14.76 13.88
CA GLY A 27 -7.43 -13.67 13.77
C GLY A 27 -8.04 -12.28 14.00
N ALA A 28 -7.48 -11.52 14.94
CA ALA A 28 -8.00 -10.22 15.34
C ALA A 28 -8.10 -9.19 14.20
N THR A 29 -7.14 -9.20 13.26
CA THR A 29 -7.14 -8.27 12.11
C THR A 29 -8.30 -8.52 11.17
N GLU A 30 -8.56 -9.80 10.85
CA GLU A 30 -9.68 -10.18 9.98
C GLU A 30 -11.02 -9.95 10.69
N ALA A 31 -11.10 -10.26 11.98
CA ALA A 31 -12.27 -9.99 12.79
C ALA A 31 -12.64 -8.50 12.80
N ALA A 32 -11.66 -7.62 13.02
CA ALA A 32 -11.87 -6.17 13.02
C ALA A 32 -12.28 -5.64 11.64
N LYS A 33 -11.77 -6.23 10.55
CA LYS A 33 -12.19 -5.90 9.19
C LYS A 33 -13.62 -6.31 8.93
N ASN A 34 -13.97 -7.55 9.25
CA ASN A 34 -15.31 -8.11 9.08
C ASN A 34 -16.34 -7.32 9.89
N PHE A 35 -16.01 -6.92 11.11
CA PHE A 35 -16.86 -6.06 11.92
C PHE A 35 -17.12 -4.71 11.27
N ARG A 36 -16.09 -4.06 10.73
CA ARG A 36 -16.26 -2.77 10.02
C ARG A 36 -17.17 -2.90 8.81
N LEU A 37 -17.03 -4.00 8.06
CA LEU A 37 -17.90 -4.27 6.90
C LEU A 37 -19.35 -4.52 7.33
N LEU A 38 -19.57 -5.34 8.37
CA LEU A 38 -20.91 -5.58 8.91
C LEU A 38 -21.55 -4.28 9.38
N ARG A 39 -20.84 -3.48 10.16
CA ARG A 39 -21.34 -2.18 10.64
C ARG A 39 -21.68 -1.22 9.50
N ALA A 40 -20.82 -1.14 8.48
CA ALA A 40 -21.07 -0.30 7.32
C ALA A 40 -22.32 -0.78 6.54
N PHE A 41 -22.48 -2.09 6.40
CA PHE A 41 -23.64 -2.69 5.74
C PHE A 41 -24.94 -2.43 6.52
N LEU A 42 -24.93 -2.61 7.84
CA LEU A 42 -26.13 -2.35 8.67
C LEU A 42 -26.50 -0.86 8.68
N ASN A 43 -25.51 0.04 8.71
CA ASN A 43 -25.76 1.48 8.57
C ASN A 43 -26.37 1.80 7.20
N TRP A 44 -25.84 1.20 6.14
CA TRP A 44 -26.36 1.37 4.78
C TRP A 44 -27.81 0.88 4.66
N CYS A 45 -28.16 -0.25 5.30
CA CYS A 45 -29.54 -0.73 5.37
C CYS A 45 -30.44 0.23 6.16
N ALA A 46 -29.97 0.75 7.29
CA ALA A 46 -30.76 1.63 8.16
C ALA A 46 -31.17 2.95 7.49
N GLU A 47 -30.42 3.39 6.47
CA GLU A 47 -30.73 4.60 5.68
C GLU A 47 -31.75 4.35 4.56
N ARG A 48 -32.24 3.12 4.38
CA ARG A 48 -33.12 2.74 3.28
C ARG A 48 -34.52 2.36 3.72
N PRO A 49 -35.57 2.92 3.07
CA PRO A 49 -36.96 2.64 3.45
C PRO A 49 -37.32 1.15 3.44
N GLU A 50 -36.72 0.37 2.53
CA GLU A 50 -36.99 -1.06 2.35
C GLU A 50 -36.60 -1.90 3.58
N TYR A 51 -35.68 -1.36 4.40
CA TYR A 51 -35.17 -2.05 5.60
C TYR A 51 -35.62 -1.42 6.92
N PHE A 52 -36.53 -0.44 6.88
CA PHE A 52 -37.03 0.18 8.10
C PHE A 52 -37.78 -0.85 8.96
N GLY A 53 -37.38 -0.94 10.23
CA GLY A 53 -37.90 -1.93 11.18
C GLY A 53 -37.35 -3.35 10.99
N VAL A 54 -36.52 -3.58 9.98
CA VAL A 54 -35.85 -4.88 9.73
C VAL A 54 -34.48 -4.95 10.40
N VAL A 55 -33.73 -3.85 10.32
CA VAL A 55 -32.35 -3.78 10.87
C VAL A 55 -32.38 -3.14 12.26
N ARG A 56 -31.66 -3.73 13.18
CA ARG A 56 -31.46 -3.16 14.52
C ARG A 56 -30.32 -2.15 14.50
N PRO A 57 -30.58 -0.85 14.80
CA PRO A 57 -29.54 0.19 14.79
C PRO A 57 -28.45 -0.03 15.83
N ASP A 58 -28.76 -0.75 16.92
CA ASP A 58 -27.86 -1.03 18.03
C ASP A 58 -26.99 -2.27 17.85
N ALA A 59 -27.24 -3.08 16.83
CA ALA A 59 -26.57 -4.38 16.61
C ALA A 59 -25.03 -4.33 16.64
N CYS A 60 -24.42 -3.20 16.26
CA CYS A 60 -22.96 -3.01 16.27
C CYS A 60 -22.48 -1.89 17.20
N THR A 61 -23.34 -1.32 18.05
CA THR A 61 -22.99 -0.08 18.79
C THR A 61 -22.94 -0.27 20.31
N THR A 62 -23.41 -1.39 20.83
CA THR A 62 -23.41 -1.68 22.27
C THR A 62 -21.98 -1.87 22.81
N SER A 63 -21.80 -1.65 24.10
CA SER A 63 -20.52 -1.90 24.80
C SER A 63 -20.11 -3.35 24.68
N GLU A 64 -21.04 -4.28 24.86
CA GLU A 64 -20.80 -5.72 24.73
C GLU A 64 -20.14 -6.09 23.40
N VAL A 65 -20.64 -5.58 22.28
CA VAL A 65 -20.04 -5.83 20.96
C VAL A 65 -18.68 -5.16 20.82
N LYS A 66 -18.54 -3.90 21.30
CA LYS A 66 -17.28 -3.13 21.21
C LYS A 66 -16.15 -3.77 22.00
N ASP A 67 -16.44 -4.39 23.13
CA ASP A 67 -15.44 -5.09 23.97
C ASP A 67 -14.79 -6.27 23.25
N HIS A 68 -15.48 -6.85 22.26
CA HIS A 68 -14.92 -7.89 21.40
C HIS A 68 -14.15 -7.36 20.18
N VAL A 69 -14.19 -6.04 19.90
CA VAL A 69 -13.45 -5.44 18.80
C VAL A 69 -12.01 -5.14 19.24
N LYS A 70 -11.12 -6.10 19.02
CA LYS A 70 -9.71 -5.93 19.37
C LYS A 70 -9.05 -4.83 18.53
N ALA A 71 -8.32 -3.94 19.20
CA ALA A 71 -7.48 -2.96 18.49
C ALA A 71 -6.39 -3.69 17.71
N VAL A 72 -6.34 -3.43 16.41
CA VAL A 72 -5.26 -3.93 15.56
C VAL A 72 -4.09 -2.97 15.68
N LYS A 73 -2.97 -3.43 16.25
CA LYS A 73 -1.74 -2.63 16.32
C LYS A 73 -1.25 -2.33 14.90
N ALA A 74 -0.85 -1.09 14.66
CA ALA A 74 -0.15 -0.74 13.44
C ALA A 74 1.15 -1.56 13.38
N LYS A 75 1.42 -2.15 12.21
CA LYS A 75 2.70 -2.80 11.97
C LYS A 75 3.77 -1.73 11.85
N GLY A 76 4.86 -1.86 12.62
CA GLY A 76 6.03 -1.01 12.55
C GLY A 76 7.13 -1.57 11.63
N ASP A 77 6.76 -2.52 10.76
CA ASP A 77 7.74 -3.22 9.93
C ASP A 77 8.25 -2.28 8.82
N SER A 78 9.52 -1.90 8.91
CA SER A 78 10.26 -1.13 7.90
C SER A 78 11.72 -1.57 7.89
N LEU A 79 12.37 -1.49 6.72
CA LEU A 79 13.82 -1.68 6.63
C LEU A 79 14.51 -0.61 7.46
N GLN A 80 15.47 -1.05 8.25
CA GLN A 80 16.36 -0.17 8.99
C GLN A 80 17.59 0.16 8.14
N ARG A 81 18.29 1.25 8.48
CA ARG A 81 19.48 1.70 7.76
C ARG A 81 20.51 0.59 7.59
N GLU A 82 20.79 -0.13 8.63
CA GLU A 82 21.78 -1.20 8.68
C GLU A 82 21.42 -2.40 7.79
N GLN A 83 20.16 -2.55 7.45
CA GLN A 83 19.65 -3.65 6.63
C GLN A 83 19.70 -3.35 5.13
N LEU A 84 19.83 -2.06 4.73
CA LEU A 84 19.75 -1.64 3.34
C LEU A 84 20.81 -2.28 2.46
N ALA A 85 22.07 -2.30 2.90
CA ALA A 85 23.16 -2.87 2.13
C ALA A 85 22.91 -4.33 1.77
N LEU A 86 22.53 -5.16 2.76
CA LEU A 86 22.18 -6.57 2.57
C LEU A 86 20.94 -6.74 1.69
N TRP A 87 19.92 -5.91 1.91
CA TRP A 87 18.72 -5.96 1.11
C TRP A 87 19.00 -5.68 -0.37
N PHE A 88 19.73 -4.60 -0.68
CA PHE A 88 20.11 -4.27 -2.06
C PHE A 88 20.97 -5.34 -2.70
N GLU A 89 21.94 -5.90 -1.98
CA GLU A 89 22.79 -6.98 -2.46
C GLU A 89 21.95 -8.17 -2.95
N HIS A 90 21.07 -8.71 -2.11
CA HIS A 90 20.28 -9.89 -2.44
C HIS A 90 19.17 -9.61 -3.46
N VAL A 91 18.60 -8.41 -3.46
CA VAL A 91 17.62 -8.03 -4.49
C VAL A 91 18.26 -7.90 -5.86
N ARG A 92 19.47 -7.35 -5.97
CA ARG A 92 20.21 -7.26 -7.23
C ARG A 92 20.62 -8.62 -7.79
N GLN A 93 20.81 -9.62 -6.93
CA GLN A 93 21.16 -11.00 -7.30
C GLN A 93 19.95 -11.83 -7.75
N LEU A 94 18.73 -11.30 -7.73
CA LEU A 94 17.57 -12.00 -8.27
C LEU A 94 17.78 -12.32 -9.76
N GLY A 95 17.57 -13.58 -10.14
CA GLY A 95 17.77 -14.06 -11.52
C GLY A 95 16.86 -13.39 -12.56
N ASN A 96 15.78 -12.72 -12.14
CA ASN A 96 14.92 -11.95 -13.03
C ASN A 96 15.14 -10.43 -12.82
N PRO A 97 15.72 -9.72 -13.80
CA PRO A 97 16.03 -8.31 -13.69
C PRO A 97 14.77 -7.43 -13.51
N VAL A 98 13.61 -7.86 -14.02
CA VAL A 98 12.36 -7.14 -13.84
C VAL A 98 11.93 -7.17 -12.37
N HIS A 99 12.09 -8.31 -11.68
CA HIS A 99 11.81 -8.39 -10.25
C HIS A 99 12.75 -7.53 -9.43
N ALA A 100 14.04 -7.58 -9.74
CA ALA A 100 15.06 -6.78 -9.06
C ALA A 100 14.78 -5.28 -9.21
N ALA A 101 14.52 -4.83 -10.43
CA ALA A 101 14.22 -3.42 -10.70
C ALA A 101 12.91 -2.97 -10.05
N TYR A 102 11.87 -3.81 -10.09
CA TYR A 102 10.59 -3.52 -9.44
C TYR A 102 10.77 -3.27 -7.94
N LEU A 103 11.45 -4.18 -7.23
CA LEU A 103 11.62 -4.07 -5.78
C LEU A 103 12.42 -2.82 -5.40
N GLN A 104 13.50 -2.53 -6.12
CA GLN A 104 14.30 -1.33 -5.90
C GLN A 104 13.50 -0.05 -6.20
N THR A 105 12.74 -0.03 -7.30
CA THR A 105 11.86 1.11 -7.62
C THR A 105 10.77 1.29 -6.54
N ALA A 106 10.21 0.19 -6.02
CA ALA A 106 9.20 0.24 -4.96
C ALA A 106 9.76 0.87 -3.67
N LEU A 107 10.97 0.50 -3.27
CA LEU A 107 11.65 1.09 -2.13
C LEU A 107 11.97 2.57 -2.39
N LEU A 108 12.56 2.89 -3.53
CA LEU A 108 13.08 4.24 -3.82
C LEU A 108 12.00 5.28 -4.18
N THR A 109 10.80 4.85 -4.57
CA THR A 109 9.69 5.76 -4.87
C THR A 109 8.60 5.77 -3.80
N GLY A 110 8.56 4.74 -2.96
CA GLY A 110 7.48 4.54 -2.01
C GLY A 110 6.11 4.39 -2.68
N ALA A 111 6.04 4.06 -3.98
CA ALA A 111 4.80 3.87 -4.70
C ALA A 111 4.05 2.60 -4.23
N ARG A 112 2.72 2.57 -4.44
CA ARG A 112 1.91 1.38 -4.13
C ARG A 112 2.20 0.26 -5.12
N ARG A 113 2.01 -0.99 -4.70
CA ARG A 113 2.20 -2.18 -5.54
C ARG A 113 1.49 -2.05 -6.90
N GLU A 114 0.20 -1.76 -6.87
CA GLU A 114 -0.63 -1.65 -8.08
C GLU A 114 -0.21 -0.50 -8.99
N GLU A 115 0.25 0.60 -8.42
CA GLU A 115 0.77 1.76 -9.15
C GLU A 115 1.99 1.39 -9.99
N LEU A 116 2.93 0.64 -9.40
CA LEU A 116 4.13 0.20 -10.13
C LEU A 116 3.87 -0.93 -11.09
N THR A 117 3.06 -1.94 -10.72
CA THR A 117 2.74 -3.02 -11.66
C THR A 117 1.94 -2.52 -12.87
N GLY A 118 1.25 -1.40 -12.73
CA GLY A 118 0.53 -0.72 -13.80
C GLY A 118 1.32 0.41 -14.49
N LEU A 119 2.61 0.57 -14.20
CA LEU A 119 3.44 1.60 -14.84
C LEU A 119 3.74 1.23 -16.29
N GLY A 120 3.31 2.08 -17.22
CA GLY A 120 3.61 1.95 -18.64
C GLY A 120 4.86 2.72 -19.04
N TRP A 121 5.46 2.36 -20.18
CA TRP A 121 6.58 3.14 -20.74
C TRP A 121 6.18 4.56 -21.12
N ALA A 122 4.91 4.79 -21.46
CA ALA A 122 4.36 6.12 -21.73
C ALA A 122 4.32 7.02 -20.47
N ASP A 123 4.38 6.42 -19.28
CA ASP A 123 4.38 7.13 -18.00
C ASP A 123 5.80 7.51 -17.53
N VAL A 124 6.84 7.07 -18.25
CA VAL A 124 8.25 7.32 -17.93
C VAL A 124 8.82 8.36 -18.87
N ASP A 125 9.01 9.55 -18.37
CA ASP A 125 9.63 10.65 -19.13
C ASP A 125 11.11 10.78 -18.76
N PHE A 126 11.98 10.23 -19.61
CA PHE A 126 13.43 10.31 -19.44
C PHE A 126 13.97 11.70 -19.76
N GLN A 127 13.31 12.48 -20.61
CA GLN A 127 13.74 13.82 -21.00
C GLN A 127 13.51 14.80 -19.83
N TRP A 128 12.30 14.83 -19.29
CA TRP A 128 11.94 15.73 -18.19
C TRP A 128 12.16 15.10 -16.81
N LYS A 129 12.67 13.85 -16.78
CA LYS A 129 13.01 13.11 -15.55
C LYS A 129 11.84 13.05 -14.60
N SER A 130 10.72 12.50 -15.06
CA SER A 130 9.49 12.36 -14.30
C SER A 130 8.81 11.01 -14.51
N LEU A 131 8.03 10.59 -13.52
CA LEU A 131 7.17 9.42 -13.55
C LEU A 131 5.73 9.88 -13.31
N THR A 132 4.82 9.48 -14.18
CA THR A 132 3.38 9.63 -13.96
C THR A 132 2.87 8.38 -13.26
N ILE A 133 2.50 8.52 -12.00
CA ILE A 133 1.96 7.43 -11.18
C ILE A 133 0.44 7.54 -11.18
N ARG A 134 -0.24 6.49 -11.65
CA ARG A 134 -1.71 6.44 -11.75
C ARG A 134 -2.30 5.63 -10.60
N ASP A 135 -3.27 6.22 -9.91
CA ASP A 135 -4.08 5.57 -8.87
C ASP A 135 -5.54 5.46 -9.34
N LYS A 136 -6.17 4.32 -9.10
CA LYS A 136 -7.55 4.07 -9.52
C LYS A 136 -8.58 4.96 -8.82
N VAL A 137 -8.26 5.47 -7.64
CA VAL A 137 -9.17 6.22 -6.77
C VAL A 137 -8.83 7.71 -6.76
N GLU A 138 -7.53 8.04 -6.78
CA GLU A 138 -7.03 9.40 -6.56
C GLU A 138 -6.58 10.11 -7.83
N GLY A 139 -6.64 9.41 -8.99
CA GLY A 139 -6.22 9.94 -10.27
C GLY A 139 -4.72 9.73 -10.53
N GLU A 140 -4.02 10.78 -10.95
CA GLU A 140 -2.60 10.69 -11.27
C GLU A 140 -1.76 11.71 -10.49
N ARG A 141 -0.50 11.38 -10.27
CA ARG A 141 0.51 12.30 -9.73
C ARG A 141 1.81 12.17 -10.49
N ILE A 142 2.53 13.26 -10.61
CA ILE A 142 3.86 13.30 -11.21
C ILE A 142 4.87 13.34 -10.07
N ILE A 143 5.82 12.39 -10.10
CA ILE A 143 6.94 12.33 -9.17
C ILE A 143 8.28 12.39 -9.94
N PRO A 144 9.38 12.78 -9.31
CA PRO A 144 10.68 12.76 -9.95
C PRO A 144 11.12 11.35 -10.36
N LEU A 145 11.69 11.23 -11.54
CA LEU A 145 12.48 10.08 -11.96
C LEU A 145 13.93 10.36 -11.56
N THR A 146 14.37 9.74 -10.47
CA THR A 146 15.72 9.91 -9.93
C THR A 146 16.77 9.20 -10.79
N PRO A 147 18.04 9.61 -10.74
CA PRO A 147 19.07 9.06 -11.64
C PRO A 147 19.23 7.54 -11.57
N TYR A 148 19.25 6.97 -10.37
CA TYR A 148 19.37 5.52 -10.19
C TYR A 148 18.14 4.77 -10.70
N VAL A 149 16.94 5.23 -10.35
CA VAL A 149 15.70 4.64 -10.87
C VAL A 149 15.65 4.77 -12.40
N ALA A 150 16.06 5.89 -12.97
CA ALA A 150 16.13 6.07 -14.43
C ALA A 150 17.06 5.02 -15.08
N ALA A 151 18.24 4.80 -14.52
CA ALA A 151 19.19 3.80 -15.01
C ALA A 151 18.61 2.37 -14.88
N LEU A 152 17.95 2.05 -13.76
CA LEU A 152 17.28 0.77 -13.58
C LEU A 152 16.22 0.53 -14.65
N LEU A 153 15.32 1.49 -14.87
CA LEU A 153 14.25 1.33 -15.84
C LEU A 153 14.80 1.27 -17.27
N ALA A 154 15.80 2.10 -17.61
CA ALA A 154 16.44 2.10 -18.93
C ALA A 154 17.11 0.76 -19.28
N SER A 155 17.56 0.00 -18.27
CA SER A 155 18.18 -1.32 -18.46
C SER A 155 17.18 -2.45 -18.72
N LEU A 156 15.89 -2.21 -18.52
CA LEU A 156 14.87 -3.25 -18.69
C LEU A 156 14.51 -3.47 -20.15
N PRO A 157 14.25 -4.74 -20.55
CA PRO A 157 13.77 -5.03 -21.90
C PRO A 157 12.36 -4.50 -22.12
N ARG A 158 12.15 -3.72 -23.16
CA ARG A 158 10.83 -3.22 -23.59
C ARG A 158 10.10 -4.30 -24.39
N ARG A 159 9.45 -5.24 -23.69
CA ARG A 159 8.75 -6.38 -24.32
C ARG A 159 7.34 -6.03 -24.77
N ASN A 160 6.70 -5.10 -24.07
CA ASN A 160 5.35 -4.62 -24.31
C ASN A 160 5.20 -3.21 -23.71
N GLU A 161 4.00 -2.70 -23.56
CA GLU A 161 3.68 -1.38 -23.01
C GLU A 161 4.07 -1.20 -21.53
N TRP A 162 4.24 -2.31 -20.77
CA TRP A 162 4.51 -2.26 -19.33
C TRP A 162 6.01 -2.21 -19.03
N VAL A 163 6.39 -1.33 -18.10
CA VAL A 163 7.77 -1.24 -17.61
C VAL A 163 8.17 -2.55 -16.93
N PHE A 164 7.30 -3.04 -16.05
CA PHE A 164 7.52 -4.30 -15.35
C PHE A 164 6.73 -5.42 -16.04
N SER A 165 7.25 -5.82 -17.19
CA SER A 165 6.63 -6.86 -18.02
C SER A 165 6.81 -8.27 -17.45
N SER A 166 5.81 -9.15 -17.66
CA SER A 166 5.85 -10.57 -17.32
C SER A 166 5.33 -11.42 -18.47
N PRO A 167 6.20 -12.15 -19.16
CA PRO A 167 5.79 -13.02 -20.27
C PRO A 167 4.85 -14.16 -19.84
N SER A 168 4.88 -14.56 -18.57
CA SER A 168 4.05 -15.65 -18.04
C SER A 168 2.67 -15.21 -17.57
N ALA A 169 2.41 -13.91 -17.49
CA ALA A 169 1.13 -13.37 -17.09
C ALA A 169 0.26 -13.03 -18.31
N GLU A 170 -1.00 -13.44 -18.30
CA GLU A 170 -1.97 -13.12 -19.36
C GLU A 170 -2.07 -11.60 -19.62
N SER A 171 -1.99 -10.79 -18.57
CA SER A 171 -1.98 -9.33 -18.66
C SER A 171 -0.69 -8.73 -19.26
N GLY A 172 0.34 -9.54 -19.52
CA GLY A 172 1.65 -9.09 -19.98
C GLY A 172 2.48 -8.33 -18.94
N ARG A 173 1.93 -8.02 -17.77
CA ARG A 173 2.59 -7.26 -16.70
C ARG A 173 2.84 -8.09 -15.45
N LEU A 174 3.83 -7.68 -14.67
CA LEU A 174 4.10 -8.24 -13.36
C LEU A 174 2.88 -8.06 -12.45
N GLN A 175 2.42 -9.15 -11.82
CA GLN A 175 1.27 -9.10 -10.91
C GLN A 175 1.71 -8.87 -9.47
N GLU A 176 2.48 -9.83 -8.93
CA GLU A 176 2.87 -9.77 -7.52
C GLU A 176 4.25 -10.41 -7.30
N PRO A 177 5.33 -9.62 -7.20
CA PRO A 177 6.69 -10.14 -6.95
C PRO A 177 6.94 -10.46 -5.46
N LEU A 178 5.93 -10.95 -4.74
CA LEU A 178 6.04 -11.27 -3.31
C LEU A 178 7.01 -12.43 -3.06
N LYS A 179 6.93 -13.49 -3.88
CA LYS A 179 7.81 -14.66 -3.73
C LYS A 179 9.28 -14.32 -3.97
N PRO A 180 9.66 -13.62 -5.05
CA PRO A 180 11.04 -13.13 -5.23
C PRO A 180 11.53 -12.27 -4.08
N HIS A 181 10.70 -11.35 -3.59
CA HIS A 181 11.05 -10.51 -2.43
C HIS A 181 11.29 -11.34 -1.18
N LYS A 182 10.37 -12.26 -0.86
CA LYS A 182 10.52 -13.18 0.29
C LYS A 182 11.82 -14.00 0.21
N ASN A 183 12.15 -14.51 -0.98
CA ASN A 183 13.39 -15.27 -1.18
C ASN A 183 14.63 -14.40 -0.93
N ALA A 184 14.65 -13.16 -1.45
CA ALA A 184 15.76 -12.24 -1.21
C ALA A 184 15.91 -11.90 0.27
N MET A 185 14.81 -11.65 0.99
CA MET A 185 14.81 -11.40 2.44
C MET A 185 15.36 -12.59 3.22
N GLN A 186 14.92 -13.80 2.88
CA GLN A 186 15.37 -15.03 3.52
C GLN A 186 16.88 -15.26 3.28
N ALA A 187 17.35 -15.07 2.05
CA ALA A 187 18.76 -15.19 1.70
C ALA A 187 19.63 -14.15 2.43
N ALA A 188 19.11 -12.95 2.65
CA ALA A 188 19.76 -11.89 3.40
C ALA A 188 19.71 -12.09 4.93
N GLY A 189 19.01 -13.11 5.43
CA GLY A 189 18.78 -13.29 6.89
C GLY A 189 17.95 -12.17 7.52
N LEU A 190 17.17 -11.44 6.72
CA LEU A 190 16.36 -10.32 7.16
C LEU A 190 14.94 -10.78 7.58
N PRO A 191 14.28 -10.07 8.51
CA PRO A 191 12.90 -10.33 8.86
C PRO A 191 11.98 -10.27 7.63
N PRO A 192 10.85 -11.01 7.61
CA PRO A 192 9.94 -10.99 6.47
C PRO A 192 9.22 -9.65 6.38
N PHE A 193 9.48 -8.90 5.32
CA PHE A 193 8.76 -7.67 4.94
C PHE A 193 7.83 -7.93 3.76
N THR A 194 6.68 -7.25 3.75
CA THR A 194 5.76 -7.26 2.61
C THR A 194 6.16 -6.18 1.60
N LEU A 195 5.58 -6.21 0.41
CA LEU A 195 5.77 -5.14 -0.59
C LEU A 195 5.27 -3.77 -0.08
N HIS A 196 4.25 -3.78 0.80
CA HIS A 196 3.77 -2.55 1.41
C HIS A 196 4.75 -1.98 2.46
N ASP A 197 5.56 -2.85 3.07
CA ASP A 197 6.57 -2.43 4.03
C ASP A 197 7.75 -1.73 3.35
N LEU A 198 8.01 -1.98 2.04
CA LEU A 198 8.95 -1.18 1.25
C LEU A 198 8.49 0.29 1.15
N ARG A 199 7.18 0.51 0.97
CA ARG A 199 6.62 1.86 0.98
C ARG A 199 6.72 2.53 2.35
N ARG A 200 6.53 1.77 3.44
CA ARG A 200 6.78 2.28 4.80
C ARG A 200 8.25 2.61 5.00
N SER A 201 9.14 1.74 4.50
CA SER A 201 10.58 1.96 4.57
C SER A 201 10.98 3.25 3.87
N PHE A 202 10.43 3.56 2.70
CA PHE A 202 10.66 4.86 2.05
C PHE A 202 10.31 6.03 2.97
N GLY A 203 9.12 5.99 3.60
CA GLY A 203 8.69 7.04 4.54
C GLY A 203 9.61 7.16 5.76
N THR A 204 9.97 6.03 6.37
CA THR A 204 10.84 5.99 7.56
C THR A 204 12.27 6.43 7.24
N LEU A 205 12.85 5.93 6.13
CA LEU A 205 14.22 6.26 5.74
C LEU A 205 14.36 7.71 5.26
N ALA A 206 13.30 8.32 4.75
CA ALA A 206 13.27 9.74 4.38
C ALA A 206 13.52 10.68 5.59
N GLU A 207 13.19 10.24 6.82
CA GLU A 207 13.49 10.98 8.05
C GLU A 207 15.00 11.17 8.25
N TRP A 208 15.82 10.16 7.93
CA TRP A 208 17.28 10.26 8.00
C TRP A 208 17.86 11.30 7.03
N CYS A 209 17.12 11.58 5.96
CA CYS A 209 17.48 12.61 4.99
C CYS A 209 16.87 13.98 5.35
N GLU A 210 16.21 14.10 6.49
CA GLU A 210 15.51 15.32 6.95
C GLU A 210 14.49 15.83 5.93
N VAL A 211 13.85 14.93 5.18
CA VAL A 211 12.88 15.29 4.14
C VAL A 211 11.60 15.78 4.79
N PRO A 212 11.10 16.97 4.43
CA PRO A 212 9.83 17.46 4.97
C PRO A 212 8.68 16.47 4.74
N VAL A 213 7.90 16.18 5.77
CA VAL A 213 6.79 15.20 5.75
C VAL A 213 5.84 15.42 4.57
N GLY A 214 5.54 16.68 4.24
CA GLY A 214 4.68 16.99 3.11
C GLY A 214 5.31 16.69 1.73
N VAL A 215 6.64 16.65 1.61
CA VAL A 215 7.33 16.17 0.39
C VAL A 215 7.16 14.67 0.27
N VAL A 216 7.42 13.92 1.33
CA VAL A 216 7.23 12.46 1.39
C VAL A 216 5.77 12.10 1.06
N ALA A 217 4.83 12.80 1.69
CA ALA A 217 3.40 12.61 1.46
C ALA A 217 3.00 12.82 -0.01
N GLN A 218 3.52 13.87 -0.65
CA GLN A 218 3.22 14.18 -2.05
C GLN A 218 3.84 13.16 -3.00
N ILE A 219 5.09 12.72 -2.79
CA ILE A 219 5.73 11.66 -3.58
C ILE A 219 4.94 10.36 -3.44
N GLN A 220 4.59 9.97 -2.23
CA GLN A 220 3.81 8.77 -1.97
C GLN A 220 2.33 8.87 -2.41
N GLY A 221 1.78 10.06 -2.65
CA GLY A 221 0.35 10.25 -2.95
C GLY A 221 -0.52 10.00 -1.73
N HIS A 222 -0.15 10.55 -0.58
CA HIS A 222 -1.02 10.60 0.58
C HIS A 222 -1.94 11.82 0.48
N LYS A 223 -3.21 11.64 0.83
CA LYS A 223 -4.14 12.77 0.93
C LYS A 223 -3.71 13.70 2.05
N PRO A 224 -3.53 14.98 1.78
CA PRO A 224 -3.26 15.95 2.83
C PRO A 224 -4.42 15.99 3.84
N SER A 225 -4.08 15.90 5.12
CA SER A 225 -5.07 16.02 6.21
C SER A 225 -5.37 17.46 6.56
N ALA A 226 -4.40 18.34 6.41
CA ALA A 226 -4.54 19.77 6.71
C ALA A 226 -5.09 20.54 5.50
N LEU A 227 -5.99 21.48 5.75
CA LEU A 227 -6.62 22.32 4.72
C LEU A 227 -5.58 23.10 3.89
N ALA A 228 -4.57 23.67 4.56
CA ALA A 228 -3.49 24.41 3.90
C ALA A 228 -2.68 23.53 2.93
N GLU A 229 -2.37 22.30 3.29
CA GLU A 229 -1.68 21.35 2.40
C GLU A 229 -2.57 20.96 1.22
N LYS A 230 -3.87 20.82 1.45
CA LYS A 230 -4.83 20.42 0.42
C LYS A 230 -5.03 21.47 -0.66
N HIS A 231 -5.08 22.75 -0.29
CA HIS A 231 -5.49 23.82 -1.18
C HIS A 231 -4.37 24.79 -1.59
N TYR A 232 -3.31 24.94 -0.77
CA TYR A 232 -2.33 26.02 -0.96
C TYR A 232 -0.89 25.56 -1.11
N ARG A 233 -0.56 24.29 -0.84
CA ARG A 233 0.82 23.79 -0.85
C ARG A 233 1.00 22.62 -1.78
N ARG A 234 1.02 22.89 -3.09
CA ARG A 234 1.48 21.93 -4.08
C ARG A 234 2.93 22.24 -4.43
N ARG A 235 3.82 21.35 -4.03
CA ARG A 235 5.26 21.51 -4.26
C ARG A 235 5.59 21.26 -5.72
N PRO A 236 6.37 22.14 -6.39
CA PRO A 236 6.77 21.95 -7.77
C PRO A 236 7.71 20.74 -7.92
N LEU A 237 7.79 20.18 -9.12
CA LEU A 237 8.51 18.93 -9.39
C LEU A 237 10.02 19.03 -9.12
N ASP A 238 10.63 20.18 -9.37
CA ASP A 238 12.04 20.42 -9.10
C ASP A 238 12.39 20.40 -7.61
N LEU A 239 11.50 20.94 -6.75
CA LEU A 239 11.65 20.83 -5.31
C LEU A 239 11.50 19.36 -4.84
N LEU A 240 10.55 18.63 -5.39
CA LEU A 240 10.43 17.19 -5.10
C LEU A 240 11.69 16.45 -5.56
N ARG A 241 12.25 16.81 -6.73
CA ARG A 241 13.45 16.19 -7.28
C ARG A 241 14.66 16.42 -6.40
N MET A 242 14.85 17.62 -5.88
CA MET A 242 15.94 17.93 -4.95
C MET A 242 15.94 16.96 -3.77
N TRP A 243 14.79 16.81 -3.12
CA TRP A 243 14.65 15.92 -1.97
C TRP A 243 14.72 14.44 -2.33
N HIS A 244 14.08 14.03 -3.42
CA HIS A 244 14.04 12.64 -3.84
C HIS A 244 15.44 12.14 -4.26
N THR A 245 16.25 12.98 -4.93
CA THR A 245 17.63 12.66 -5.25
C THR A 245 18.49 12.57 -3.98
N LYS A 246 18.21 13.38 -2.96
CA LYS A 246 18.90 13.27 -1.66
C LYS A 246 18.61 11.91 -0.98
N ILE A 247 17.36 11.42 -1.04
CA ILE A 247 17.01 10.09 -0.53
C ILE A 247 17.75 8.98 -1.30
N GLU A 248 17.79 9.08 -2.63
CA GLU A 248 18.45 8.08 -3.47
C GLU A 248 19.97 8.04 -3.24
N GLY A 249 20.59 9.17 -3.02
CA GLY A 249 22.02 9.28 -2.81
C GLY A 249 22.50 8.92 -1.40
N TRP A 250 21.58 8.84 -0.46
CA TRP A 250 21.87 8.48 0.94
C TRP A 250 21.96 6.97 1.12
#